data_a80b77c1317041ad024be99c13527ad4
#
_entry.id   a80b77c1317041ad024be99c13527ad4
#
_cell.length_a   1.000
_cell.length_b   1.000
_cell.length_c   1.000
_cell.angle_alpha   90.00
_cell.angle_beta   90.00
_cell.angle_gamma   90.00
#
_symmetry.space_group_name_H-M   'P 1'
#
loop_
_entity.id
_entity.type
_entity.pdbx_description
1 polymer ?
#
loop_
_entity_poly.entity_id
_entity_poly.type
_entity_poly.pdbx_seq_one_letter_code
_entity_poly.pdbx_strand_id
1 'polypeptide(L)'
;MVTKKPLVINQPAVGKLIRELRLLTGLTQEQFAATLGVTYPTINRWENGRSKPSPLAMEKIEAQLHEMGDPGTDLLHKYLAN
;
A
#
# COMPACT_ATOMS: atom_id res chain seq x y z
N MET A 1 13.44 -15.83 -19.05
CA MET A 1 12.23 -15.58 -18.23
C MET A 1 12.40 -14.26 -17.49
N VAL A 2 11.41 -13.42 -17.57
CA VAL A 2 11.46 -12.12 -16.87
C VAL A 2 10.92 -12.30 -15.46
N THR A 3 11.74 -11.95 -14.47
CA THR A 3 11.31 -11.97 -13.09
C THR A 3 10.83 -10.57 -12.72
N LYS A 4 9.59 -10.48 -12.28
CA LYS A 4 9.05 -9.21 -11.83
C LYS A 4 9.76 -8.75 -10.56
N LYS A 5 10.27 -7.53 -10.57
CA LYS A 5 10.88 -6.96 -9.38
C LYS A 5 9.78 -6.62 -8.36
N PRO A 6 10.01 -6.90 -7.07
CA PRO A 6 9.08 -6.47 -6.04
C PRO A 6 8.93 -4.95 -6.05
N LEU A 7 7.73 -4.49 -5.76
CA LEU A 7 7.51 -3.07 -5.55
C LEU A 7 8.20 -2.65 -4.26
N VAL A 8 9.10 -1.69 -4.35
CA VAL A 8 9.81 -1.16 -3.18
C VAL A 8 9.59 0.33 -3.09
N ILE A 9 8.94 0.75 -2.01
CA ILE A 9 8.73 2.16 -1.69
C ILE A 9 9.15 2.33 -0.23
N ASN A 10 10.02 3.28 0.02
CA ASN A 10 10.53 3.51 1.37
C ASN A 10 9.64 4.46 2.16
N GLN A 11 9.80 4.47 3.49
CA GLN A 11 9.14 5.45 4.34
C GLN A 11 9.80 6.83 4.16
N PRO A 12 9.04 7.94 4.28
CA PRO A 12 7.60 7.96 4.65
C PRO A 12 6.64 7.76 3.48
N ALA A 13 7.15 7.59 2.26
CA ALA A 13 6.32 7.53 1.07
C ALA A 13 5.36 6.34 1.08
N VAL A 14 5.82 5.17 1.53
CA VAL A 14 4.96 3.98 1.55
C VAL A 14 3.78 4.15 2.52
N GLY A 15 4.00 4.80 3.67
CA GLY A 15 2.93 5.09 4.61
C GLY A 15 1.88 6.02 4.02
N LYS A 16 2.34 7.04 3.30
CA LYS A 16 1.43 7.97 2.61
C LYS A 16 0.65 7.26 1.51
N LEU A 17 1.31 6.42 0.74
CA LEU A 17 0.66 5.62 -0.30
C LEU A 17 -0.44 4.75 0.30
N ILE A 18 -0.15 4.06 1.37
CA ILE A 18 -1.11 3.17 2.03
C ILE A 18 -2.32 3.96 2.52
N ARG A 19 -2.08 5.11 3.14
CA ARG A 19 -3.16 5.95 3.64
C ARG A 19 -4.04 6.46 2.50
N GLU A 20 -3.43 6.94 1.41
CA GLU A 20 -4.22 7.43 0.28
C GLU A 20 -5.00 6.31 -0.38
N LEU A 21 -4.40 5.12 -0.51
CA LEU A 21 -5.11 3.95 -1.04
C LEU A 21 -6.31 3.63 -0.15
N ARG A 22 -6.12 3.60 1.16
CA ARG A 22 -7.21 3.32 2.08
C ARG A 22 -8.33 4.35 1.95
N LEU A 23 -7.97 5.63 1.86
CA LEU A 23 -8.96 6.69 1.72
C LEU A 23 -9.74 6.57 0.40
N LEU A 24 -9.08 6.16 -0.67
CA LEU A 24 -9.76 5.92 -1.94
C LEU A 24 -10.76 4.78 -1.86
N THR A 25 -10.48 3.76 -1.05
CA THR A 25 -11.41 2.65 -0.88
C THR A 25 -12.56 2.97 0.07
N GLY A 26 -12.43 4.04 0.86
CA GLY A 26 -13.43 4.40 1.86
C GLY A 26 -13.40 3.53 3.10
N LEU A 27 -12.36 2.73 3.28
CA LEU A 27 -12.27 1.81 4.42
C LEU A 27 -11.61 2.48 5.62
N THR A 28 -12.02 2.04 6.82
CA THR A 28 -11.30 2.38 8.05
C THR A 28 -9.98 1.59 8.10
N GLN A 29 -9.10 1.97 9.02
CA GLN A 29 -7.85 1.21 9.21
C GLN A 29 -8.15 -0.25 9.58
N GLU A 30 -9.16 -0.50 10.42
CA GLU A 30 -9.54 -1.86 10.80
C GLU A 30 -10.03 -2.67 9.60
N GLN A 31 -10.89 -2.07 8.78
CA GLN A 31 -11.40 -2.74 7.60
C GLN A 31 -10.28 -3.02 6.59
N PHE A 32 -9.39 -2.06 6.41
CA PHE A 32 -8.27 -2.22 5.49
C PHE A 32 -7.32 -3.31 5.99
N ALA A 33 -7.05 -3.35 7.29
CA ALA A 33 -6.24 -4.41 7.89
C ALA A 33 -6.84 -5.79 7.59
N ALA A 34 -8.15 -5.92 7.71
CA ALA A 34 -8.83 -7.19 7.42
C ALA A 34 -8.64 -7.61 5.96
N THR A 35 -8.72 -6.68 5.02
CA THR A 35 -8.54 -7.01 3.59
C THR A 35 -7.11 -7.46 3.29
N LEU A 36 -6.12 -6.96 4.02
CA LEU A 36 -4.73 -7.33 3.81
C LEU A 36 -4.27 -8.50 4.68
N GLY A 37 -5.14 -8.97 5.59
CA GLY A 37 -4.78 -10.07 6.49
C GLY A 37 -3.77 -9.67 7.57
N VAL A 38 -3.77 -8.41 7.98
CA VAL A 38 -2.91 -7.90 9.04
C VAL A 38 -3.75 -7.26 10.15
N THR A 39 -3.10 -6.85 11.24
CA THR A 39 -3.81 -6.25 12.37
C THR A 39 -3.93 -4.74 12.20
N TYR A 40 -4.91 -4.15 12.88
CA TYR A 40 -5.09 -2.71 12.90
C TYR A 40 -3.81 -1.96 13.34
N PRO A 41 -3.14 -2.35 14.44
CA PRO A 41 -1.91 -1.66 14.82
C PRO A 41 -0.82 -1.70 13.74
N THR A 42 -0.79 -2.75 12.93
CA THR A 42 0.15 -2.86 11.83
C THR A 42 -0.10 -1.77 10.79
N ILE A 43 -1.37 -1.59 10.37
CA ILE A 43 -1.74 -0.53 9.44
C ILE A 43 -1.38 0.84 10.01
N ASN A 44 -1.70 1.05 11.28
CA ASN A 44 -1.41 2.32 11.94
C ASN A 44 0.09 2.65 11.91
N ARG A 45 0.93 1.65 12.23
CA ARG A 45 2.38 1.84 12.19
C ARG A 45 2.89 2.17 10.78
N TRP A 46 2.35 1.49 9.76
CA TRP A 46 2.75 1.78 8.38
C TRP A 46 2.37 3.20 7.98
N GLU A 47 1.15 3.62 8.27
CA GLU A 47 0.68 4.96 7.90
C GLU A 47 1.42 6.07 8.63
N ASN A 48 1.91 5.78 9.83
CA ASN A 48 2.68 6.73 10.63
C ASN A 48 4.19 6.65 10.40
N GLY A 49 4.63 5.83 9.44
CA GLY A 49 6.03 5.76 9.08
C GLY A 49 6.92 5.00 10.05
N ARG A 50 6.35 4.25 10.99
CA ARG A 50 7.10 3.54 12.04
C ARG A 50 7.64 2.20 11.60
N SER A 51 7.05 1.60 10.57
CA SER A 51 7.53 0.35 10.01
C SER A 51 7.09 0.27 8.55
N LYS A 52 7.72 -0.63 7.79
CA LYS A 52 7.38 -0.85 6.39
C LYS A 52 6.63 -2.17 6.23
N PRO A 53 5.72 -2.25 5.25
CA PRO A 53 5.10 -3.53 4.93
C PRO A 53 6.15 -4.56 4.50
N SER A 54 5.87 -5.83 4.82
CA SER A 54 6.68 -6.94 4.31
C SER A 54 6.53 -7.04 2.78
N PRO A 55 7.44 -7.74 2.10
CA PRO A 55 7.28 -7.94 0.65
C PRO A 55 5.95 -8.57 0.27
N LEU A 56 5.45 -9.53 1.06
CA LEU A 56 4.15 -10.14 0.78
C LEU A 56 3.02 -9.13 0.93
N ALA A 57 3.07 -8.30 1.95
CA ALA A 57 2.07 -7.25 2.15
C ALA A 57 2.12 -6.24 1.00
N MET A 58 3.32 -5.88 0.53
CA MET A 58 3.47 -4.98 -0.61
C MET A 58 2.86 -5.57 -1.88
N GLU A 59 2.97 -6.89 -2.09
CA GLU A 59 2.33 -7.54 -3.22
C GLU A 59 0.81 -7.37 -3.18
N LYS A 60 0.23 -7.53 -1.99
CA LYS A 60 -1.21 -7.36 -1.81
C LYS A 60 -1.65 -5.92 -2.04
N ILE A 61 -0.85 -4.96 -1.57
CA ILE A 61 -1.11 -3.54 -1.77
C ILE A 61 -1.03 -3.21 -3.26
N GLU A 62 -0.01 -3.71 -3.95
CA GLU A 62 0.15 -3.51 -5.39
C GLU A 62 -1.04 -4.09 -6.16
N ALA A 63 -1.49 -5.29 -5.78
CA ALA A 63 -2.65 -5.91 -6.41
C ALA A 63 -3.90 -5.05 -6.26
N GLN A 64 -4.14 -4.48 -5.08
CA GLN A 64 -5.27 -3.58 -4.88
C GLN A 64 -5.17 -2.33 -5.74
N LEU A 65 -3.97 -1.75 -5.86
CA LEU A 65 -3.77 -0.58 -6.72
C LEU A 65 -4.11 -0.89 -8.16
N HIS A 66 -3.69 -2.06 -8.66
CA HIS A 66 -4.02 -2.47 -10.03
C HIS A 66 -5.52 -2.71 -10.21
N GLU A 67 -6.18 -3.28 -9.22
CA GLU A 67 -7.62 -3.53 -9.29
C GLU A 67 -8.44 -2.26 -9.37
N MET A 68 -7.93 -1.16 -8.84
CA MET A 68 -8.62 0.12 -8.86
C MET A 68 -8.60 0.81 -10.22
N GLY A 69 -7.79 0.32 -11.16
CA GLY A 69 -7.63 0.95 -12.47
C GLY A 69 -6.87 2.25 -12.38
N ASP A 70 -7.33 3.28 -13.10
CA ASP A 70 -6.60 4.55 -13.22
C ASP A 70 -6.30 5.22 -11.89
N PRO A 71 -7.23 5.33 -10.94
CA PRO A 71 -6.89 5.95 -9.65
C PRO A 71 -5.75 5.25 -8.92
N GLY A 72 -5.71 3.93 -8.98
CA GLY A 72 -4.64 3.16 -8.36
C GLY A 72 -3.32 3.34 -9.09
N THR A 73 -3.35 3.32 -10.41
CA THR A 73 -2.15 3.53 -11.22
C THR A 73 -1.58 4.92 -11.02
N ASP A 74 -2.45 5.92 -10.97
CA ASP A 74 -2.02 7.30 -10.74
C ASP A 74 -1.36 7.45 -9.37
N LEU A 75 -1.95 6.83 -8.35
CA LEU A 75 -1.40 6.86 -7.01
C LEU A 75 -0.03 6.17 -6.96
N LEU A 76 0.09 5.03 -7.62
CA LEU A 76 1.35 4.31 -7.68
C LEU A 76 2.44 5.16 -8.36
N HIS A 77 2.11 5.81 -9.48
CA HIS A 77 3.05 6.68 -10.18
C HIS A 77 3.49 7.86 -9.32
N LYS A 78 2.57 8.41 -8.53
CA LYS A 78 2.88 9.54 -7.65
C LYS A 78 4.02 9.23 -6.68
N TYR A 79 4.09 7.97 -6.19
CA TYR A 79 5.08 7.59 -5.20
C TYR A 79 6.28 6.83 -5.77
N LEU A 80 6.20 6.37 -7.00
CA LEU A 80 7.34 5.73 -7.69
C LEU A 80 8.14 6.70 -8.52
N ALA A 81 7.51 7.76 -9.04
CA ALA A 81 8.17 8.74 -9.88
C ALA A 81 8.98 9.71 -9.02
N ASN A 82 10.27 9.60 -9.08
CA ASN A 82 11.17 10.52 -8.38
C ASN A 82 11.96 11.33 -9.39
#